data_aeb88a99e05c8bb2971e7ae9d4ccaf3f
#
_entry.id   aeb88a99e05c8bb2971e7ae9d4ccaf3f
#
_cell.length_a   1.000
_cell.length_b   1.000
_cell.length_c   1.000
_cell.angle_alpha   90.00
_cell.angle_beta   90.00
_cell.angle_gamma   90.00
#
_symmetry.space_group_name_H-M   'P 1'
#
loop_
_entity.id
_entity.type
_entity.pdbx_description
1 polymer ?
#
loop_
_entity_poly.entity_id
_entity_poly.type
_entity_poly.pdbx_seq_one_letter_code
_entity_poly.pdbx_strand_id
1 'polypeptide(L)'
;MDFKNASELLALCAQQHLPVSEIMRRRECELGESTRDEVTHRMTHALEIMRTSAMTPLKTPVKSMGGLIGGEAKKLAQHDAKGRSICGDVLHRAAQYAMAVLEVNASMGLIVAAPTAGSAGVLPGMLFALQDCYRISDERLIDALFNAGAIGYLAM
;
A
#
# COMPACT_ATOMS: atom_id res chain seq x y z
N MET A 1 -19.32 1.56 -15.94
CA MET A 1 -17.97 1.34 -16.54
C MET A 1 -17.42 0.08 -15.91
N ASP A 2 -17.30 -1.03 -16.68
CA ASP A 2 -16.85 -2.31 -16.14
C ASP A 2 -15.84 -2.97 -17.10
N PHE A 3 -14.95 -3.81 -16.59
CA PHE A 3 -13.98 -4.57 -17.35
C PHE A 3 -13.73 -5.91 -16.63
N LYS A 4 -13.52 -6.97 -17.41
CA LYS A 4 -13.35 -8.34 -16.90
C LYS A 4 -11.93 -8.88 -17.13
N ASN A 5 -11.14 -8.18 -17.92
CA ASN A 5 -9.77 -8.57 -18.25
C ASN A 5 -8.91 -7.34 -18.60
N ALA A 6 -7.60 -7.55 -18.66
CA ALA A 6 -6.64 -6.48 -18.91
C ALA A 6 -6.83 -5.81 -20.28
N SER A 7 -7.24 -6.57 -21.31
CA SER A 7 -7.47 -6.02 -22.65
C SER A 7 -8.62 -5.02 -22.66
N GLU A 8 -9.72 -5.33 -21.99
CA GLU A 8 -10.86 -4.43 -21.83
C GLU A 8 -10.49 -3.18 -21.03
N LEU A 9 -9.74 -3.32 -19.93
CA LEU A 9 -9.23 -2.19 -19.16
C LEU A 9 -8.38 -1.26 -20.02
N LEU A 10 -7.43 -1.80 -20.79
CA LEU A 10 -6.58 -1.02 -21.70
C LEU A 10 -7.37 -0.36 -22.82
N ALA A 11 -8.39 -1.05 -23.36
CA ALA A 11 -9.28 -0.47 -24.37
C ALA A 11 -10.07 0.72 -23.81
N LEU A 12 -10.58 0.61 -22.58
CA LEU A 12 -11.26 1.73 -21.90
C LEU A 12 -10.31 2.90 -21.66
N CYS A 13 -9.08 2.65 -21.23
CA CYS A 13 -8.07 3.69 -21.06
C CYS A 13 -7.80 4.44 -22.39
N ALA A 14 -7.62 3.69 -23.48
CA ALA A 14 -7.37 4.26 -24.80
C ALA A 14 -8.57 5.04 -25.34
N GLN A 15 -9.78 4.49 -25.23
CA GLN A 15 -11.02 5.11 -25.72
C GLN A 15 -11.36 6.41 -24.99
N GLN A 16 -11.12 6.44 -23.68
CA GLN A 16 -11.47 7.61 -22.86
C GLN A 16 -10.30 8.56 -22.62
N HIS A 17 -9.10 8.21 -23.09
CA HIS A 17 -7.85 8.96 -22.84
C HIS A 17 -7.59 9.18 -21.34
N LEU A 18 -7.86 8.17 -20.50
CA LEU A 18 -7.73 8.22 -19.07
C LEU A 18 -6.73 7.17 -18.55
N PRO A 19 -6.02 7.45 -17.46
CA PRO A 19 -5.16 6.46 -16.81
C PRO A 19 -6.00 5.38 -16.09
N VAL A 20 -5.36 4.23 -15.84
CA VAL A 20 -5.98 3.10 -15.13
C VAL A 20 -6.58 3.53 -13.78
N SER A 21 -5.89 4.37 -13.02
CA SER A 21 -6.36 4.89 -11.73
C SER A 21 -7.72 5.59 -11.83
N GLU A 22 -7.91 6.39 -12.89
CA GLU A 22 -9.17 7.11 -13.09
C GLU A 22 -10.28 6.20 -13.60
N ILE A 23 -9.97 5.24 -14.47
CA ILE A 23 -10.94 4.20 -14.88
C ILE A 23 -11.42 3.41 -13.67
N MET A 24 -10.50 2.97 -12.81
CA MET A 24 -10.85 2.23 -11.60
C MET A 24 -11.67 3.09 -10.62
N ARG A 25 -11.29 4.35 -10.42
CA ARG A 25 -12.04 5.28 -9.57
C ARG A 25 -13.49 5.47 -10.06
N ARG A 26 -13.69 5.65 -11.36
CA ARG A 26 -15.04 5.78 -11.95
C ARG A 26 -15.84 4.48 -11.80
N ARG A 27 -15.19 3.34 -11.99
CA ARG A 27 -15.82 2.04 -11.75
C ARG A 27 -16.33 1.92 -10.31
N GLU A 28 -15.52 2.29 -9.33
CA GLU A 28 -15.91 2.27 -7.92
C GLU A 28 -17.05 3.26 -7.61
N CYS A 29 -17.08 4.42 -8.27
CA CYS A 29 -18.21 5.36 -8.15
C CYS A 29 -19.51 4.75 -8.67
N GLU A 30 -19.48 4.11 -9.83
CA GLU A 30 -20.67 3.50 -10.45
C GLU A 30 -21.18 2.30 -9.65
N LEU A 31 -20.29 1.39 -9.22
CA LEU A 31 -20.66 0.20 -8.47
C LEU A 31 -21.16 0.51 -7.05
N GLY A 32 -20.57 1.51 -6.41
CA GLY A 32 -20.88 1.90 -5.04
C GLY A 32 -21.93 3.02 -4.93
N GLU A 33 -22.49 3.48 -6.06
CA GLU A 33 -23.39 4.65 -6.11
C GLU A 33 -22.83 5.84 -5.32
N SER A 34 -21.52 6.01 -5.39
CA SER A 34 -20.75 6.98 -4.58
C SER A 34 -20.19 8.09 -5.45
N THR A 35 -20.01 9.25 -4.85
CA THR A 35 -19.33 10.37 -5.51
C THR A 35 -17.82 10.12 -5.64
N ARG A 36 -17.17 10.84 -6.55
CA ARG A 36 -15.71 10.79 -6.72
C ARG A 36 -14.96 11.16 -5.43
N ASP A 37 -15.47 12.13 -4.69
CA ASP A 37 -14.86 12.59 -3.45
C ASP A 37 -14.96 11.53 -2.35
N GLU A 38 -16.10 10.85 -2.21
CA GLU A 38 -16.26 9.74 -1.26
C GLU A 38 -15.35 8.56 -1.56
N VAL A 39 -15.24 8.18 -2.84
CA VAL A 39 -14.32 7.09 -3.27
C VAL A 39 -12.87 7.49 -3.01
N THR A 40 -12.49 8.74 -3.32
CA THR A 40 -11.14 9.24 -3.06
C THR A 40 -10.85 9.32 -1.56
N HIS A 41 -11.80 9.79 -0.76
CA HIS A 41 -11.67 9.85 0.70
C HIS A 41 -11.47 8.46 1.33
N ARG A 42 -12.22 7.44 0.89
CA ARG A 42 -12.04 6.06 1.34
C ARG A 42 -10.62 5.53 1.03
N MET A 43 -10.11 5.83 -0.16
CA MET A 43 -8.74 5.42 -0.55
C MET A 43 -7.68 6.19 0.26
N THR A 44 -7.91 7.48 0.50
CA THR A 44 -7.03 8.29 1.37
C THR A 44 -6.98 7.72 2.79
N HIS A 45 -8.13 7.36 3.35
CA HIS A 45 -8.19 6.75 4.67
C HIS A 45 -7.45 5.39 4.72
N ALA A 46 -7.59 4.57 3.67
CA ALA A 46 -6.81 3.33 3.55
C ALA A 46 -5.29 3.61 3.51
N LEU A 47 -4.84 4.63 2.76
CA LEU A 47 -3.43 5.05 2.74
C LEU A 47 -2.93 5.50 4.12
N GLU A 48 -3.75 6.22 4.89
CA GLU A 48 -3.41 6.64 6.26
C GLU A 48 -3.25 5.46 7.21
N ILE A 49 -4.13 4.47 7.14
CA ILE A 49 -4.01 3.22 7.91
C ILE A 49 -2.72 2.49 7.51
N MET A 50 -2.45 2.33 6.22
CA MET A 50 -1.21 1.74 5.72
C MET A 50 0.02 2.49 6.24
N ARG A 51 0.01 3.82 6.21
CA ARG A 51 1.10 4.67 6.70
C ARG A 51 1.33 4.47 8.19
N THR A 52 0.26 4.50 8.96
CA THR A 52 0.33 4.32 10.42
C THR A 52 0.92 2.96 10.78
N SER A 53 0.44 1.89 10.15
CA SER A 53 0.93 0.54 10.37
C SER A 53 2.39 0.33 9.92
N ALA A 54 2.82 1.01 8.84
CA ALA A 54 4.19 0.91 8.35
C ALA A 54 5.20 1.73 9.17
N MET A 55 4.79 2.84 9.78
CA MET A 55 5.74 3.77 10.42
C MET A 55 5.78 3.66 11.94
N THR A 56 4.66 3.32 12.58
CA THR A 56 4.60 3.27 14.06
C THR A 56 5.58 2.28 14.68
N PRO A 57 5.71 1.02 14.20
CA PRO A 57 6.63 0.05 14.80
C PRO A 57 8.12 0.42 14.69
N LEU A 58 8.48 1.24 13.70
CA LEU A 58 9.86 1.71 13.55
C LEU A 58 10.28 2.58 14.74
N LYS A 59 9.35 3.30 15.34
CA LYS A 59 9.57 4.15 16.51
C LYS A 59 9.25 3.39 17.81
N THR A 60 8.04 2.84 17.87
CA THR A 60 7.49 2.15 19.04
C THR A 60 7.16 0.72 18.67
N PRO A 61 8.08 -0.24 18.96
CA PRO A 61 7.87 -1.63 18.62
C PRO A 61 6.61 -2.19 19.27
N VAL A 62 5.87 -2.98 18.51
CA VAL A 62 4.73 -3.75 19.00
C VAL A 62 5.15 -5.22 19.14
N LYS A 63 4.51 -5.95 20.07
CA LYS A 63 4.75 -7.39 20.24
C LYS A 63 3.53 -8.16 19.77
N SER A 64 3.75 -9.25 19.05
CA SER A 64 2.69 -10.20 18.73
C SER A 64 2.09 -10.81 19.98
N MET A 65 0.85 -11.28 19.90
CA MET A 65 0.17 -11.92 21.03
C MET A 65 0.95 -13.12 21.58
N GLY A 66 1.60 -13.90 20.71
CA GLY A 66 2.45 -15.03 21.11
C GLY A 66 3.86 -14.65 21.53
N GLY A 67 4.24 -13.38 21.48
CA GLY A 67 5.56 -12.87 21.89
C GLY A 67 6.74 -13.26 20.96
N LEU A 68 6.47 -13.94 19.84
CA LEU A 68 7.51 -14.42 18.92
C LEU A 68 8.00 -13.35 17.93
N ILE A 69 7.15 -12.38 17.61
CA ILE A 69 7.41 -11.31 16.63
C ILE A 69 7.27 -9.96 17.32
N GLY A 70 8.17 -9.04 17.02
CA GLY A 70 8.06 -7.64 17.46
C GLY A 70 9.40 -6.98 17.70
N GLY A 71 9.60 -5.84 17.04
CA GLY A 71 10.79 -5.01 17.11
C GLY A 71 11.83 -5.29 16.01
N GLU A 72 11.57 -6.20 15.09
CA GLU A 72 12.43 -6.52 13.93
C GLU A 72 12.52 -5.33 12.98
N ALA A 73 11.40 -4.68 12.67
CA ALA A 73 11.35 -3.51 11.82
C ALA A 73 12.22 -2.37 12.38
N LYS A 74 12.16 -2.11 13.70
CA LYS A 74 13.01 -1.12 14.36
C LYS A 74 14.48 -1.49 14.30
N LYS A 75 14.84 -2.76 14.53
CA LYS A 75 16.22 -3.23 14.39
C LYS A 75 16.76 -3.05 12.99
N LEU A 76 15.94 -3.34 11.98
CA LEU A 76 16.30 -3.16 10.59
C LEU A 76 16.51 -1.68 10.25
N ALA A 77 15.65 -0.78 10.72
CA ALA A 77 15.81 0.66 10.57
C ALA A 77 17.10 1.18 11.25
N GLN A 78 17.44 0.67 12.44
CA GLN A 78 18.68 1.02 13.13
C GLN A 78 19.93 0.50 12.42
N HIS A 79 19.82 -0.64 11.74
CA HIS A 79 20.91 -1.19 10.92
C HIS A 79 21.15 -0.30 9.69
N ASP A 80 20.09 0.14 9.03
CA ASP A 80 20.16 1.04 7.88
C ASP A 80 20.84 2.38 8.22
N ALA A 81 20.48 2.96 9.36
CA ALA A 81 21.08 4.20 9.84
C ALA A 81 22.63 4.13 10.00
N LYS A 82 23.20 2.92 10.01
CA LYS A 82 24.65 2.69 10.04
C LYS A 82 25.27 2.56 8.63
N GLY A 83 24.49 2.78 7.57
CA GLY A 83 24.97 2.70 6.18
C GLY A 83 25.39 1.30 5.72
N ARG A 84 24.80 0.24 6.26
CA ARG A 84 25.19 -1.16 6.01
C ARG A 84 24.20 -1.94 5.13
N SER A 85 23.28 -1.26 4.44
CA SER A 85 22.36 -1.94 3.54
C SER A 85 23.09 -2.53 2.33
N ILE A 86 22.96 -3.82 2.11
CA ILE A 86 23.49 -4.53 0.92
C ILE A 86 22.48 -4.59 -0.24
N CYS A 87 21.21 -4.24 0.01
CA CYS A 87 20.12 -4.37 -0.96
C CYS A 87 19.78 -3.05 -1.65
N GLY A 88 20.49 -1.96 -1.30
CA GLY A 88 20.15 -0.60 -1.73
C GLY A 88 18.95 -0.01 -1.00
N ASP A 89 18.82 1.31 -1.07
CA ASP A 89 17.92 2.09 -0.21
C ASP A 89 16.44 1.73 -0.38
N VAL A 90 15.98 1.58 -1.62
CA VAL A 90 14.55 1.31 -1.90
C VAL A 90 14.12 -0.03 -1.31
N LEU A 91 14.86 -1.10 -1.61
CA LEU A 91 14.47 -2.44 -1.15
C LEU A 91 14.62 -2.57 0.37
N HIS A 92 15.64 -1.95 0.94
CA HIS A 92 15.83 -1.97 2.39
C HIS A 92 14.68 -1.25 3.12
N ARG A 93 14.30 -0.06 2.67
CA ARG A 93 13.14 0.69 3.22
C ARG A 93 11.83 -0.08 3.02
N ALA A 94 11.63 -0.67 1.84
CA ALA A 94 10.45 -1.49 1.58
C ALA A 94 10.34 -2.67 2.56
N ALA A 95 11.46 -3.35 2.84
CA ALA A 95 11.50 -4.41 3.83
C ALA A 95 11.20 -3.91 5.25
N GLN A 96 11.74 -2.76 5.66
CA GLN A 96 11.45 -2.14 6.97
C GLN A 96 9.95 -1.90 7.15
N TYR A 97 9.33 -1.23 6.17
CA TYR A 97 7.90 -0.90 6.22
C TYR A 97 7.01 -2.15 6.14
N ALA A 98 7.36 -3.10 5.28
CA ALA A 98 6.62 -4.36 5.18
C ALA A 98 6.67 -5.16 6.49
N MET A 99 7.84 -5.25 7.14
CA MET A 99 7.98 -5.91 8.44
C MET A 99 7.21 -5.18 9.54
N ALA A 100 7.19 -3.84 9.53
CA ALA A 100 6.40 -3.07 10.47
C ALA A 100 4.90 -3.38 10.37
N VAL A 101 4.35 -3.44 9.15
CA VAL A 101 2.95 -3.84 8.94
C VAL A 101 2.68 -5.26 9.44
N LEU A 102 3.60 -6.19 9.22
CA LEU A 102 3.47 -7.57 9.73
C LEU A 102 3.50 -7.62 11.27
N GLU A 103 4.31 -6.79 11.93
CA GLU A 103 4.30 -6.68 13.39
C GLU A 103 2.94 -6.17 13.91
N VAL A 104 2.37 -5.13 13.24
CA VAL A 104 1.03 -4.62 13.58
C VAL A 104 -0.03 -5.70 13.39
N ASN A 105 0.00 -6.42 12.27
CA ASN A 105 -0.92 -7.53 12.00
C ASN A 105 -0.80 -8.63 13.07
N ALA A 106 0.42 -9.06 13.41
CA ALA A 106 0.68 -10.09 14.41
C ALA A 106 0.29 -9.67 15.84
N SER A 107 0.19 -8.38 16.11
CA SER A 107 -0.29 -7.81 17.38
C SER A 107 -1.79 -7.52 17.41
N MET A 108 -2.56 -7.95 16.39
CA MET A 108 -3.99 -7.69 16.20
C MET A 108 -4.31 -6.20 16.02
N GLY A 109 -3.36 -5.42 15.50
CA GLY A 109 -3.56 -4.01 15.16
C GLY A 109 -4.27 -3.82 13.82
N LEU A 110 -4.61 -2.58 13.52
CA LEU A 110 -5.32 -2.21 12.30
C LEU A 110 -4.37 -2.17 11.10
N ILE A 111 -4.69 -2.94 10.06
CA ILE A 111 -4.00 -2.98 8.76
C ILE A 111 -5.01 -2.94 7.62
N VAL A 112 -4.55 -2.66 6.41
CA VAL A 112 -5.33 -2.82 5.18
C VAL A 112 -4.89 -4.11 4.50
N ALA A 113 -5.81 -5.06 4.31
CA ALA A 113 -5.51 -6.26 3.53
C ALA A 113 -5.28 -5.90 2.05
N ALA A 114 -4.15 -6.36 1.47
CA ALA A 114 -3.77 -6.02 0.10
C ALA A 114 -2.96 -7.15 -0.58
N PRO A 115 -3.60 -8.14 -1.21
CA PRO A 115 -5.02 -8.49 -1.18
C PRO A 115 -5.43 -9.27 0.08
N THR A 116 -4.48 -9.83 0.84
CA THR A 116 -4.74 -10.60 2.06
C THR A 116 -4.05 -9.98 3.27
N ALA A 117 -4.47 -10.35 4.48
CA ALA A 117 -3.80 -9.93 5.71
C ALA A 117 -2.32 -10.39 5.77
N GLY A 118 -2.01 -11.58 5.24
CA GLY A 118 -0.63 -12.09 5.20
C GLY A 118 0.29 -11.33 4.26
N SER A 119 -0.23 -10.70 3.20
CA SER A 119 0.53 -9.89 2.25
C SER A 119 0.39 -8.39 2.47
N ALA A 120 -0.31 -7.96 3.52
CA ALA A 120 -0.67 -6.56 3.78
C ALA A 120 0.51 -5.60 3.87
N GLY A 121 1.72 -6.10 4.16
CA GLY A 121 2.94 -5.29 4.22
C GLY A 121 3.60 -4.98 2.88
N VAL A 122 3.33 -5.78 1.84
CA VAL A 122 4.06 -5.68 0.56
C VAL A 122 3.76 -4.35 -0.15
N LEU A 123 2.49 -4.05 -0.34
CA LEU A 123 2.07 -2.84 -1.05
C LEU A 123 2.48 -1.55 -0.32
N PRO A 124 2.15 -1.34 0.97
CA PRO A 124 2.60 -0.15 1.68
C PRO A 124 4.12 -0.08 1.81
N GLY A 125 4.81 -1.21 1.96
CA GLY A 125 6.27 -1.27 1.99
C GLY A 125 6.88 -0.65 0.75
N MET A 126 6.43 -1.06 -0.44
CA MET A 126 6.89 -0.50 -1.72
C MET A 126 6.49 0.97 -1.89
N LEU A 127 5.24 1.33 -1.61
CA LEU A 127 4.74 2.69 -1.81
C LEU A 127 5.52 3.71 -0.98
N PHE A 128 5.71 3.45 0.32
CA PHE A 128 6.41 4.40 1.19
C PHE A 128 7.91 4.41 0.98
N ALA A 129 8.53 3.29 0.58
CA ALA A 129 9.94 3.29 0.18
C ALA A 129 10.16 4.15 -1.07
N LEU A 130 9.30 4.04 -2.08
CA LEU A 130 9.35 4.87 -3.28
C LEU A 130 9.03 6.34 -2.96
N GLN A 131 8.06 6.60 -2.08
CA GLN A 131 7.76 7.96 -1.63
C GLN A 131 8.98 8.62 -0.99
N ASP A 132 9.65 7.96 -0.08
CA ASP A 132 10.82 8.49 0.61
C ASP A 132 12.01 8.71 -0.32
N CYS A 133 12.28 7.74 -1.22
CA CYS A 133 13.43 7.81 -2.11
C CYS A 133 13.24 8.82 -3.25
N TYR A 134 12.00 8.98 -3.75
CA TYR A 134 11.71 9.79 -4.94
C TYR A 134 10.79 10.98 -4.68
N ARG A 135 10.42 11.24 -3.43
CA ARG A 135 9.55 12.36 -3.01
C ARG A 135 8.21 12.38 -3.76
N ILE A 136 7.58 11.22 -3.89
CA ILE A 136 6.28 11.08 -4.55
C ILE A 136 5.21 11.70 -3.66
N SER A 137 4.27 12.47 -4.24
CA SER A 137 3.17 13.08 -3.49
C SER A 137 2.11 12.05 -3.08
N ASP A 138 1.32 12.38 -2.07
CA ASP A 138 0.24 11.49 -1.58
C ASP A 138 -0.85 11.29 -2.65
N GLU A 139 -1.14 12.29 -3.49
CA GLU A 139 -2.08 12.15 -4.60
C GLU A 139 -1.63 11.06 -5.59
N ARG A 140 -0.33 11.00 -5.89
CA ARG A 140 0.22 9.95 -6.75
C ARG A 140 0.23 8.58 -6.08
N LEU A 141 0.37 8.51 -4.77
CA LEU A 141 0.21 7.25 -4.03
C LEU A 141 -1.25 6.77 -4.06
N ILE A 142 -2.21 7.68 -3.95
CA ILE A 142 -3.64 7.35 -4.08
C ILE A 142 -3.94 6.80 -5.49
N ASP A 143 -3.41 7.43 -6.54
CA ASP A 143 -3.54 6.90 -7.90
C ASP A 143 -2.86 5.53 -8.07
N ALA A 144 -1.70 5.32 -7.44
CA ALA A 144 -1.04 4.01 -7.43
C ALA A 144 -1.87 2.94 -6.71
N LEU A 145 -2.57 3.29 -5.64
CA LEU A 145 -3.50 2.39 -4.96
C LEU A 145 -4.70 2.01 -5.82
N PHE A 146 -5.27 2.94 -6.59
CA PHE A 146 -6.31 2.61 -7.56
C PHE A 146 -5.78 1.70 -8.67
N ASN A 147 -4.56 1.92 -9.16
CA ASN A 147 -3.91 1.02 -10.12
C ASN A 147 -3.72 -0.39 -9.54
N ALA A 148 -3.22 -0.48 -8.30
CA ALA A 148 -3.07 -1.76 -7.61
C ALA A 148 -4.41 -2.45 -7.40
N GLY A 149 -5.47 -1.70 -7.08
CA GLY A 149 -6.84 -2.21 -6.96
C GLY A 149 -7.36 -2.80 -8.27
N ALA A 150 -7.11 -2.13 -9.41
CA ALA A 150 -7.48 -2.63 -10.73
C ALA A 150 -6.76 -3.96 -11.06
N ILE A 151 -5.45 -4.03 -10.77
CA ILE A 151 -4.66 -5.25 -10.98
C ILE A 151 -5.15 -6.37 -10.05
N GLY A 152 -5.40 -6.07 -8.77
CA GLY A 152 -5.91 -7.02 -7.81
C GLY A 152 -7.29 -7.59 -8.21
N TYR A 153 -8.17 -6.73 -8.72
CA TYR A 153 -9.48 -7.14 -9.24
C TYR A 153 -9.36 -8.12 -10.42
N LEU A 154 -8.40 -7.89 -11.32
CA LEU A 154 -8.19 -8.78 -12.48
C LEU A 154 -7.48 -10.09 -12.13
N ALA A 155 -6.82 -10.18 -10.97
CA ALA A 155 -6.07 -11.35 -10.52
C ALA A 155 -6.91 -12.33 -9.67
N MET A 156 -8.13 -11.92 -9.28
CA MET A 156 -9.07 -12.77 -8.53
C MET A 156 -9.98 -13.57 -9.45
#